data_c60a1cf066433220d67d7462c255f7d4
#
_entry.id   c60a1cf066433220d67d7462c255f7d4
#
_cell.length_a   1.000
_cell.length_b   1.000
_cell.length_c   1.000
_cell.angle_alpha   90.00
_cell.angle_beta   90.00
_cell.angle_gamma   90.00
#
_symmetry.space_group_name_H-M   'P 1'
#
loop_
_entity.id
_entity.type
_entity.pdbx_description
1 polymer ?
#
loop_
_entity_poly.entity_id
_entity_poly.type
_entity_poly.pdbx_seq_one_letter_code
_entity_poly.pdbx_strand_id
1 'polypeptide(L)'
;MIRHRVSFILSAFLLMTLLAWGGKQPKEAAALGSELARAPAAARSRTNPYAGHPEAVMAGKNLYQRHCTKCHGNDGRGRHKAPDLHSSVVQQAAPGTLFWFLKNGNLKEGMPSWSRLPDQQLWQLVSYLRTLH
;
A
#
# COMPACT_ATOMS: atom_id res chain seq x y z
N MET A 1 -18.62 -54.52 -36.60
CA MET A 1 -17.27 -53.96 -36.54
C MET A 1 -17.31 -52.52 -36.96
N ILE A 2 -17.53 -51.60 -36.06
CA ILE A 2 -17.23 -50.15 -36.27
C ILE A 2 -16.70 -49.64 -34.94
N ARG A 3 -15.40 -49.37 -34.93
CA ARG A 3 -14.62 -48.98 -33.73
C ARG A 3 -14.42 -47.47 -33.73
N HIS A 4 -14.83 -46.85 -32.61
CA HIS A 4 -14.19 -45.73 -31.94
C HIS A 4 -13.42 -44.67 -32.75
N ARG A 5 -14.04 -43.52 -32.95
CA ARG A 5 -13.34 -42.24 -33.16
C ARG A 5 -14.18 -41.07 -32.60
N VAL A 6 -14.36 -40.99 -31.29
CA VAL A 6 -14.87 -39.79 -30.63
C VAL A 6 -14.14 -39.67 -29.32
N SER A 7 -13.02 -39.04 -29.28
CA SER A 7 -12.39 -38.54 -28.06
C SER A 7 -11.07 -37.85 -28.43
N PHE A 8 -11.09 -36.58 -28.75
CA PHE A 8 -9.89 -35.74 -28.71
C PHE A 8 -10.17 -34.24 -28.92
N ILE A 9 -11.40 -33.75 -28.74
CA ILE A 9 -11.70 -32.30 -28.93
C ILE A 9 -12.14 -31.59 -27.63
N LEU A 10 -12.04 -32.19 -26.46
CA LEU A 10 -12.51 -31.59 -25.19
C LEU A 10 -11.41 -31.15 -24.23
N SER A 11 -10.15 -31.10 -24.64
CA SER A 11 -9.03 -30.72 -23.77
C SER A 11 -8.38 -29.36 -24.06
N ALA A 12 -8.89 -28.57 -24.98
CA ALA A 12 -8.25 -27.30 -25.39
C ALA A 12 -8.94 -26.02 -24.84
N PHE A 13 -10.06 -26.12 -24.11
CA PHE A 13 -10.81 -24.96 -23.64
C PHE A 13 -10.69 -24.65 -22.15
N LEU A 14 -9.84 -25.35 -21.38
CA LEU A 14 -9.73 -25.17 -19.93
C LEU A 14 -8.44 -24.42 -19.49
N LEU A 15 -7.77 -23.73 -20.38
CA LEU A 15 -6.49 -23.07 -20.05
C LEU A 15 -6.49 -21.54 -20.28
N MET A 16 -7.65 -20.90 -20.39
CA MET A 16 -7.72 -19.46 -20.69
C MET A 16 -8.58 -18.61 -19.74
N THR A 17 -8.78 -19.02 -18.48
CA THR A 17 -9.57 -18.21 -17.51
C THR A 17 -8.85 -17.90 -16.21
N LEU A 18 -7.54 -17.73 -16.20
CA LEU A 18 -6.75 -17.41 -14.99
C LEU A 18 -5.92 -16.12 -15.11
N LEU A 19 -6.45 -15.07 -15.74
CA LEU A 19 -5.72 -13.79 -15.81
C LEU A 19 -6.67 -12.59 -15.70
N ALA A 20 -7.41 -12.50 -14.59
CA ALA A 20 -8.09 -11.25 -14.22
C ALA A 20 -8.27 -11.14 -12.70
N TRP A 21 -7.21 -11.34 -11.93
CA TRP A 21 -7.18 -10.79 -10.59
C TRP A 21 -6.48 -9.42 -10.66
N GLY A 22 -7.29 -8.37 -10.47
CA GLY A 22 -6.87 -6.98 -10.47
C GLY A 22 -5.99 -6.61 -9.28
N GLY A 23 -4.83 -7.24 -9.17
CA GLY A 23 -3.73 -6.74 -8.36
C GLY A 23 -3.09 -5.56 -9.09
N LYS A 24 -2.88 -4.44 -8.42
CA LYS A 24 -2.10 -3.33 -8.99
C LYS A 24 -0.78 -3.87 -9.52
N GLN A 25 -0.45 -3.43 -10.73
CA GLN A 25 0.61 -3.99 -11.57
C GLN A 25 1.97 -4.06 -10.83
N PRO A 26 2.79 -5.07 -11.06
CA PRO A 26 4.14 -5.17 -10.50
C PRO A 26 4.99 -3.92 -10.71
N LYS A 27 4.76 -3.18 -11.80
CA LYS A 27 5.41 -1.92 -12.12
C LYS A 27 5.08 -0.80 -11.11
N GLU A 28 3.83 -0.72 -10.64
CA GLU A 28 3.42 0.29 -9.63
C GLU A 28 4.05 -0.01 -8.28
N ALA A 29 4.10 -1.28 -7.89
CA ALA A 29 4.76 -1.71 -6.66
C ALA A 29 6.27 -1.41 -6.69
N ALA A 30 6.94 -1.67 -7.81
CA ALA A 30 8.35 -1.37 -7.99
C ALA A 30 8.61 0.16 -7.96
N ALA A 31 7.76 0.96 -8.58
CA ALA A 31 7.86 2.42 -8.54
C ALA A 31 7.70 2.95 -7.11
N LEU A 32 6.70 2.47 -6.36
CA LEU A 32 6.52 2.84 -4.95
C LEU A 32 7.71 2.40 -4.10
N GLY A 33 8.24 1.19 -4.32
CA GLY A 33 9.44 0.69 -3.63
C GLY A 33 10.63 1.60 -3.83
N SER A 34 10.86 2.06 -5.07
CA SER A 34 11.95 3.00 -5.37
C SER A 34 11.75 4.36 -4.70
N GLU A 35 10.53 4.88 -4.62
CA GLU A 35 10.22 6.12 -3.91
C GLU A 35 10.45 5.99 -2.39
N LEU A 36 10.01 4.90 -1.77
CA LEU A 36 10.25 4.65 -0.35
C LEU A 36 11.75 4.46 -0.05
N ALA A 37 12.51 3.87 -0.96
CA ALA A 37 13.96 3.69 -0.84
C ALA A 37 14.75 5.02 -0.80
N ARG A 38 14.15 6.14 -1.21
CA ARG A 38 14.75 7.48 -1.12
C ARG A 38 14.88 8.00 0.31
N ALA A 39 14.20 7.38 1.28
CA ALA A 39 14.32 7.75 2.67
C ALA A 39 15.79 7.60 3.13
N PRO A 40 16.40 8.64 3.75
CA PRO A 40 17.76 8.56 4.26
C PRO A 40 17.93 7.46 5.31
N ALA A 41 19.14 6.92 5.47
CA ALA A 41 19.42 5.89 6.47
C ALA A 41 18.98 6.31 7.89
N ALA A 42 19.25 7.56 8.28
CA ALA A 42 18.82 8.12 9.55
C ALA A 42 17.29 8.16 9.73
N ALA A 43 16.53 8.31 8.65
CA ALA A 43 15.08 8.23 8.73
C ALA A 43 14.62 6.75 8.84
N ARG A 44 15.22 5.87 8.04
CA ARG A 44 14.88 4.43 8.07
C ARG A 44 15.13 3.76 9.43
N SER A 45 16.15 4.18 10.16
CA SER A 45 16.47 3.64 11.49
C SER A 45 15.54 4.12 12.62
N ARG A 46 14.66 5.11 12.35
CA ARG A 46 13.74 5.61 13.38
C ARG A 46 12.64 4.58 13.66
N THR A 47 12.41 4.33 14.93
CA THR A 47 11.30 3.51 15.43
C THR A 47 10.09 4.37 15.72
N ASN A 48 8.90 3.78 15.64
CA ASN A 48 7.67 4.47 16.03
C ASN A 48 7.50 4.40 17.57
N PRO A 49 7.54 5.54 18.28
CA PRO A 49 7.40 5.55 19.73
C PRO A 49 5.99 5.15 20.20
N TYR A 50 5.02 5.10 19.29
CA TYR A 50 3.63 4.73 19.58
C TYR A 50 3.27 3.34 19.02
N ALA A 51 4.25 2.53 18.68
CA ALA A 51 4.00 1.16 18.22
C ALA A 51 3.32 0.33 19.32
N GLY A 52 2.25 -0.39 18.98
CA GLY A 52 1.50 -1.19 19.94
C GLY A 52 0.52 -0.44 20.84
N HIS A 53 0.36 0.87 20.69
CA HIS A 53 -0.58 1.69 21.45
C HIS A 53 -1.94 1.79 20.72
N PRO A 54 -3.03 1.17 21.22
CA PRO A 54 -4.35 1.21 20.57
C PRO A 54 -4.89 2.63 20.38
N GLU A 55 -4.65 3.51 21.34
CA GLU A 55 -5.06 4.92 21.26
C GLU A 55 -4.35 5.67 20.12
N ALA A 56 -3.11 5.33 19.83
CA ALA A 56 -2.38 5.89 18.69
C ALA A 56 -2.94 5.41 17.36
N VAL A 57 -3.34 4.14 17.28
CA VAL A 57 -4.02 3.58 16.10
C VAL A 57 -5.35 4.30 15.86
N MET A 58 -6.16 4.52 16.90
CA MET A 58 -7.44 5.23 16.79
C MET A 58 -7.24 6.69 16.36
N ALA A 59 -6.28 7.38 16.95
CA ALA A 59 -5.94 8.75 16.55
C ALA A 59 -5.45 8.81 15.10
N GLY A 60 -4.60 7.87 14.69
CA GLY A 60 -4.13 7.74 13.32
C GLY A 60 -5.26 7.46 12.32
N LYS A 61 -6.22 6.59 12.68
CA LYS A 61 -7.43 6.35 11.87
C LYS A 61 -8.23 7.63 11.64
N ASN A 62 -8.43 8.43 12.69
CA ASN A 62 -9.14 9.69 12.60
C ASN A 62 -8.40 10.71 11.71
N LEU A 63 -7.06 10.75 11.78
CA LEU A 63 -6.23 11.57 10.89
C LEU A 63 -6.34 11.10 9.45
N TYR A 64 -6.27 9.79 9.22
CA TYR A 64 -6.43 9.17 7.91
C TYR A 64 -7.77 9.53 7.28
N GLN A 65 -8.86 9.42 8.02
CA GLN A 65 -10.20 9.75 7.55
C GLN A 65 -10.32 11.22 7.11
N ARG A 66 -9.67 12.12 7.82
CA ARG A 66 -9.71 13.57 7.49
C ARG A 66 -8.83 13.96 6.31
N HIS A 67 -7.69 13.30 6.13
CA HIS A 67 -6.64 13.81 5.25
C HIS A 67 -6.29 12.88 4.08
N CYS A 68 -6.58 11.58 4.17
CA CYS A 68 -6.02 10.58 3.24
C CYS A 68 -7.08 9.90 2.37
N THR A 69 -8.33 9.78 2.85
CA THR A 69 -9.39 9.01 2.19
C THR A 69 -9.75 9.50 0.80
N LYS A 70 -9.60 10.79 0.53
CA LYS A 70 -9.90 11.37 -0.79
C LYS A 70 -9.10 10.68 -1.90
N CYS A 71 -7.84 10.36 -1.66
CA CYS A 71 -6.95 9.71 -2.62
C CYS A 71 -6.80 8.22 -2.36
N HIS A 72 -6.65 7.81 -1.09
CA HIS A 72 -6.36 6.41 -0.75
C HIS A 72 -7.61 5.55 -0.52
N GLY A 73 -8.81 6.15 -0.55
CA GLY A 73 -10.05 5.42 -0.24
C GLY A 73 -10.26 5.24 1.27
N ASN A 74 -11.50 4.91 1.66
CA ASN A 74 -11.84 4.68 3.07
C ASN A 74 -11.18 3.40 3.61
N ASP A 75 -10.89 2.48 2.71
CA ASP A 75 -10.31 1.16 2.98
C ASP A 75 -8.80 1.10 2.74
N GLY A 76 -8.17 2.18 2.27
CA GLY A 76 -6.73 2.22 2.02
C GLY A 76 -6.26 1.53 0.74
N ARG A 77 -7.18 1.05 -0.11
CA ARG A 77 -6.80 0.35 -1.35
C ARG A 77 -6.36 1.25 -2.49
N GLY A 78 -6.46 2.54 -2.27
CA GLY A 78 -6.08 3.56 -3.24
C GLY A 78 -7.11 3.77 -4.34
N ARG A 79 -7.07 4.97 -4.93
CA ARG A 79 -7.89 5.36 -6.08
C ARG A 79 -6.99 5.98 -7.12
N HIS A 80 -7.29 5.78 -8.41
CA HIS A 80 -6.49 6.31 -9.51
C HIS A 80 -4.99 5.95 -9.35
N LYS A 81 -4.13 6.96 -9.22
CA LYS A 81 -2.68 6.79 -9.04
C LYS A 81 -2.25 6.51 -7.59
N ALA A 82 -3.14 6.70 -6.61
CA ALA A 82 -2.76 6.46 -5.22
C ALA A 82 -2.56 4.96 -4.96
N PRO A 83 -1.43 4.56 -4.36
CA PRO A 83 -1.11 3.15 -4.17
C PRO A 83 -2.02 2.47 -3.15
N ASP A 84 -2.13 1.15 -3.26
CA ASP A 84 -2.73 0.28 -2.25
C ASP A 84 -1.84 0.24 -1.01
N LEU A 85 -2.36 0.73 0.11
CA LEU A 85 -1.65 0.79 1.39
C LEU A 85 -1.56 -0.59 2.08
N HIS A 86 -2.32 -1.60 1.63
CA HIS A 86 -2.19 -3.00 2.06
C HIS A 86 -1.03 -3.73 1.36
N SER A 87 -0.45 -3.13 0.33
CA SER A 87 0.62 -3.76 -0.44
C SER A 87 1.82 -4.13 0.44
N SER A 88 2.47 -5.25 0.11
CA SER A 88 3.68 -5.69 0.83
C SER A 88 4.78 -4.63 0.86
N VAL A 89 4.88 -3.81 -0.18
CA VAL A 89 5.84 -2.70 -0.26
C VAL A 89 5.62 -1.68 0.86
N VAL A 90 4.37 -1.33 1.16
CA VAL A 90 4.02 -0.42 2.26
C VAL A 90 4.16 -1.14 3.60
N GLN A 91 3.63 -2.36 3.71
CA GLN A 91 3.57 -3.08 4.96
C GLN A 91 4.95 -3.56 5.46
N GLN A 92 5.92 -3.76 4.58
CA GLN A 92 7.29 -4.14 4.93
C GLN A 92 8.25 -2.95 5.06
N ALA A 93 7.86 -1.75 4.63
CA ALA A 93 8.69 -0.57 4.77
C ALA A 93 8.99 -0.27 6.26
N ALA A 94 10.19 0.16 6.61
CA ALA A 94 10.50 0.55 7.98
C ALA A 94 9.56 1.67 8.47
N PRO A 95 9.15 1.70 9.77
CA PRO A 95 8.28 2.75 10.29
C PRO A 95 8.80 4.16 10.02
N GLY A 96 10.10 4.37 10.20
CA GLY A 96 10.74 5.65 9.92
C GLY A 96 10.74 6.04 8.44
N THR A 97 10.72 5.07 7.52
CA THR A 97 10.53 5.31 6.09
C THR A 97 9.14 5.88 5.81
N LEU A 98 8.09 5.27 6.38
CA LEU A 98 6.71 5.76 6.24
C LEU A 98 6.55 7.15 6.84
N PHE A 99 7.11 7.37 8.04
CA PHE A 99 7.13 8.69 8.67
C PHE A 99 7.78 9.75 7.77
N TRP A 100 8.98 9.44 7.24
CA TRP A 100 9.69 10.34 6.34
C TRP A 100 8.89 10.63 5.07
N PHE A 101 8.27 9.60 4.50
CA PHE A 101 7.46 9.74 3.28
C PHE A 101 6.21 10.59 3.52
N LEU A 102 5.51 10.41 4.64
CA LEU A 102 4.39 11.26 5.03
C LEU A 102 4.84 12.71 5.19
N LYS A 103 5.97 12.94 5.86
CA LYS A 103 6.49 14.27 6.13
C LYS A 103 6.89 15.03 4.86
N ASN A 104 7.47 14.34 3.89
CA ASN A 104 7.97 14.94 2.64
C ASN A 104 6.97 14.91 1.49
N GLY A 105 6.08 13.90 1.46
CA GLY A 105 5.16 13.68 0.35
C GLY A 105 5.85 13.19 -0.92
N ASN A 106 5.09 13.14 -2.01
CA ASN A 106 5.55 12.87 -3.37
C ASN A 106 4.68 13.67 -4.35
N LEU A 107 4.99 14.94 -4.51
CA LEU A 107 4.21 15.87 -5.34
C LEU A 107 4.16 15.45 -6.80
N LYS A 108 5.18 14.76 -7.31
CA LYS A 108 5.18 14.25 -8.71
C LYS A 108 4.04 13.26 -8.94
N GLU A 109 3.71 12.48 -7.93
CA GLU A 109 2.60 11.52 -7.96
C GLU A 109 1.32 12.06 -7.29
N GLY A 110 1.32 13.35 -6.92
CA GLY A 110 0.15 14.04 -6.36
C GLY A 110 -0.04 13.89 -4.85
N MET A 111 0.91 13.29 -4.13
CA MET A 111 0.85 13.17 -2.67
C MET A 111 1.47 14.43 -2.01
N PRO A 112 0.69 15.23 -1.26
CA PRO A 112 1.24 16.42 -0.59
C PRO A 112 2.15 16.04 0.58
N SER A 113 3.03 16.98 0.95
CA SER A 113 3.76 16.92 2.22
C SER A 113 2.80 17.18 3.39
N TRP A 114 2.95 16.37 4.44
CA TRP A 114 2.20 16.52 5.70
C TRP A 114 3.08 17.10 6.82
N SER A 115 4.16 17.80 6.47
CA SER A 115 5.11 18.40 7.43
C SER A 115 4.46 19.41 8.40
N ARG A 116 3.27 19.93 8.07
CA ARG A 116 2.48 20.82 8.95
C ARG A 116 1.82 20.07 10.13
N LEU A 117 1.69 18.74 10.05
CA LEU A 117 1.22 17.95 11.17
C LEU A 117 2.36 17.75 12.17
N PRO A 118 2.09 17.82 13.49
CA PRO A 118 3.06 17.46 14.51
C PRO A 118 3.62 16.05 14.29
N ASP A 119 4.90 15.83 14.64
CA ASP A 119 5.55 14.51 14.50
C ASP A 119 4.76 13.40 15.21
N GLN A 120 4.14 13.69 16.35
CA GLN A 120 3.25 12.75 17.05
C GLN A 120 2.12 12.26 16.15
N GLN A 121 1.45 13.16 15.42
CA GLN A 121 0.34 12.80 14.52
C GLN A 121 0.82 11.99 13.32
N LEU A 122 1.99 12.29 12.78
CA LEU A 122 2.60 11.48 11.73
C LEU A 122 2.90 10.06 12.21
N TRP A 123 3.41 9.89 13.43
CA TRP A 123 3.64 8.58 14.02
C TRP A 123 2.33 7.82 14.31
N GLN A 124 1.28 8.51 14.73
CA GLN A 124 -0.05 7.92 14.89
C GLN A 124 -0.61 7.44 13.53
N LEU A 125 -0.42 8.21 12.46
CA LEU A 125 -0.73 7.76 11.11
C LEU A 125 0.03 6.48 10.76
N VAL A 126 1.35 6.42 11.02
CA VAL A 126 2.14 5.20 10.80
C VAL A 126 1.59 4.02 11.60
N SER A 127 1.17 4.22 12.87
CA SER A 127 0.54 3.18 13.68
C SER A 127 -0.73 2.64 13.02
N TYR A 128 -1.59 3.52 12.50
CA TYR A 128 -2.81 3.10 11.79
C TYR A 128 -2.50 2.39 10.48
N LEU A 129 -1.58 2.91 9.66
CA LEU A 129 -1.20 2.30 8.37
C LEU A 129 -0.72 0.85 8.54
N ARG A 130 -0.10 0.53 9.68
CA ARG A 130 0.33 -0.84 10.02
C ARG A 130 -0.82 -1.80 10.31
N THR A 131 -2.03 -1.33 10.48
CA THR A 131 -3.21 -2.19 10.67
C THR A 131 -3.88 -2.56 9.34
N LEU A 132 -3.43 -1.99 8.23
CA LEU A 132 -3.96 -2.23 6.88
C LEU A 132 -3.24 -3.43 6.22
N HIS A 133 -3.39 -4.66 6.75
CA HIS A 133 -2.78 -5.89 6.20
C HIS A 133 -3.82 -6.96 5.94
#